data_2ea04a1ec745ce025a3871b336388015
#
_entry.id   2ea04a1ec745ce025a3871b336388015
#
_cell.length_a   1.000
_cell.length_b   1.000
_cell.length_c   1.000
_cell.angle_alpha   90.00
_cell.angle_beta   90.00
_cell.angle_gamma   90.00
#
_symmetry.space_group_name_H-M   'P 1'
#
loop_
_entity.id
_entity.type
_entity.pdbx_description
1 polymer ?
#
loop_
_entity_poly.entity_id
_entity_poly.type
_entity_poly.pdbx_seq_one_letter_code
_entity_poly.pdbx_strand_id
1 'polypeptide(L)'
;MNLINGIGGVFLFTNNPKRLVEWYRDCLGIVPAGEDSECNSIYTTFEYRDVENPEIKRTLAWAIMPTEQDITDKPRTGRINYCVKSMAETLSHLQSKGVAIDKSEEYEGFGKFAWLTDPDGNKIELWEEPRESK
;
A
#
# COMPACT_ATOMS: atom_id res chain seq x y z
N MET A 1 -1.20 -26.20 -13.83
CA MET A 1 -0.56 -26.22 -12.50
C MET A 1 -0.38 -24.80 -12.01
N ASN A 2 -0.85 -24.50 -10.84
CA ASN A 2 -0.66 -23.19 -10.24
C ASN A 2 0.55 -23.25 -9.30
N LEU A 3 1.66 -22.63 -9.72
CA LEU A 3 2.91 -22.62 -8.96
C LEU A 3 2.97 -21.49 -7.93
N ILE A 4 2.20 -20.45 -8.12
CA ILE A 4 2.20 -19.28 -7.24
C ILE A 4 1.01 -19.35 -6.31
N ASN A 5 1.25 -19.30 -5.02
CA ASN A 5 0.20 -19.42 -4.02
C ASN A 5 -0.04 -18.16 -3.18
N GLY A 6 0.53 -17.04 -3.60
CA GLY A 6 0.29 -15.78 -2.90
C GLY A 6 1.34 -14.72 -3.21
N ILE A 7 1.20 -13.60 -2.56
CA ILE A 7 2.13 -12.48 -2.63
C ILE A 7 2.89 -12.43 -1.31
N GLY A 8 4.20 -12.58 -1.35
CA GLY A 8 5.03 -12.60 -0.15
C GLY A 8 5.49 -11.23 0.31
N GLY A 9 5.58 -10.28 -0.60
CA GLY A 9 6.02 -8.95 -0.23
C GLY A 9 5.81 -7.91 -1.31
N VAL A 10 5.85 -6.68 -0.86
CA VAL A 10 5.81 -5.47 -1.70
C VAL A 10 7.00 -4.62 -1.28
N PHE A 11 7.80 -4.21 -2.24
CA PHE A 11 9.01 -3.45 -1.97
C PHE A 11 9.01 -2.18 -2.80
N LEU A 12 9.08 -1.02 -2.13
CA LEU A 12 9.16 0.28 -2.78
C LEU A 12 10.58 0.80 -2.67
N PHE A 13 11.21 1.04 -3.81
CA PHE A 13 12.57 1.58 -3.84
C PHE A 13 12.51 3.10 -3.94
N THR A 14 13.36 3.77 -3.18
CA THR A 14 13.34 5.23 -3.09
C THR A 14 14.75 5.79 -2.90
N ASN A 15 14.97 7.01 -3.36
CA ASN A 15 16.19 7.75 -3.09
C ASN A 15 16.15 8.40 -1.70
N ASN A 16 14.96 8.46 -1.05
CA ASN A 16 14.80 9.06 0.26
C ASN A 16 13.85 8.23 1.12
N PRO A 17 14.35 7.14 1.75
CA PRO A 17 13.52 6.25 2.55
C PRO A 17 12.79 6.95 3.70
N LYS A 18 13.46 7.88 4.37
CA LYS A 18 12.86 8.59 5.51
C LYS A 18 11.62 9.39 5.09
N ARG A 19 11.73 10.13 3.99
CA ARG A 19 10.62 10.92 3.48
C ARG A 19 9.45 10.03 3.08
N LEU A 20 9.72 8.93 2.38
CA LEU A 20 8.68 8.05 1.90
C LEU A 20 7.97 7.33 3.05
N VAL A 21 8.74 6.85 4.05
CA VAL A 21 8.12 6.17 5.19
C VAL A 21 7.26 7.13 6.02
N GLU A 22 7.71 8.36 6.18
CA GLU A 22 6.93 9.38 6.90
C GLU A 22 5.61 9.66 6.18
N TRP A 23 5.64 9.74 4.85
CA TRP A 23 4.43 9.96 4.06
C TRP A 23 3.42 8.82 4.23
N TYR A 24 3.87 7.56 4.10
CA TYR A 24 2.97 6.43 4.25
C TYR A 24 2.43 6.32 5.68
N ARG A 25 3.26 6.62 6.67
CA ARG A 25 2.79 6.66 8.07
C ARG A 25 1.76 7.75 8.28
N ASP A 26 2.05 8.97 7.83
CA ASP A 26 1.22 10.13 8.14
C ASP A 26 -0.05 10.19 7.29
N CYS A 27 0.01 9.73 6.06
CA CYS A 27 -1.09 9.83 5.11
C CYS A 27 -1.94 8.56 5.04
N LEU A 28 -1.33 7.38 5.10
CA LEU A 28 -2.03 6.11 4.97
C LEU A 28 -1.99 5.24 6.23
N GLY A 29 -1.33 5.70 7.28
CA GLY A 29 -1.31 4.98 8.55
C GLY A 29 -0.50 3.69 8.53
N ILE A 30 0.42 3.54 7.59
CA ILE A 30 1.31 2.38 7.56
C ILE A 30 2.49 2.67 8.47
N VAL A 31 2.45 2.09 9.67
CA VAL A 31 3.45 2.33 10.71
C VAL A 31 4.55 1.28 10.64
N PRO A 32 5.82 1.70 10.51
CA PRO A 32 6.92 0.74 10.48
C PRO A 32 6.98 -0.12 11.75
N ALA A 33 7.22 -1.41 11.56
CA ALA A 33 7.42 -2.34 12.67
C ALA A 33 8.90 -2.48 13.04
N GLY A 34 9.80 -2.20 12.09
CA GLY A 34 11.22 -2.31 12.33
C GLY A 34 12.07 -1.85 11.16
N GLU A 35 13.37 -1.92 11.37
CA GLU A 35 14.37 -1.59 10.36
C GLU A 35 15.36 -2.75 10.24
N ASP A 36 15.75 -3.07 9.02
CA ASP A 36 16.81 -4.03 8.76
C ASP A 36 18.09 -3.25 8.50
N SER A 37 19.05 -3.35 9.42
CA SER A 37 20.31 -2.60 9.34
C SER A 37 21.23 -3.10 8.22
N GLU A 38 21.10 -4.34 7.77
CA GLU A 38 21.94 -4.87 6.71
C GLU A 38 21.63 -4.28 5.36
N CYS A 39 20.34 -4.10 5.05
CA CYS A 39 19.91 -3.53 3.77
C CYS A 39 19.26 -2.15 3.92
N ASN A 40 19.25 -1.59 5.12
CA ASN A 40 18.64 -0.29 5.43
C ASN A 40 17.15 -0.21 5.03
N SER A 41 16.46 -1.34 5.03
CA SER A 41 15.03 -1.35 4.75
C SER A 41 14.22 -0.99 5.99
N ILE A 42 13.10 -0.32 5.75
CA ILE A 42 12.12 0.01 6.78
C ILE A 42 10.86 -0.77 6.41
N TYR A 43 10.38 -1.60 7.32
CA TYR A 43 9.34 -2.56 6.97
C TYR A 43 8.23 -2.64 8.00
N THR A 44 7.10 -3.15 7.54
CA THR A 44 6.03 -3.68 8.37
C THR A 44 5.47 -4.93 7.70
N THR A 45 4.53 -5.58 8.35
CA THR A 45 3.90 -6.78 7.81
C THR A 45 2.39 -6.67 7.88
N PHE A 46 1.74 -7.29 6.90
CA PHE A 46 0.30 -7.52 6.93
C PHE A 46 0.08 -9.02 7.09
N GLU A 47 -0.82 -9.42 7.96
CA GLU A 47 -1.09 -10.81 8.23
C GLU A 47 -2.43 -11.23 7.66
N TYR A 48 -2.47 -12.43 7.11
CA TYR A 48 -3.65 -13.03 6.51
C TYR A 48 -3.78 -14.46 6.98
N ARG A 49 -4.96 -15.02 6.87
CA ARG A 49 -5.17 -16.43 7.11
C ARG A 49 -5.07 -17.19 5.79
N ASP A 50 -4.48 -18.38 5.86
CA ASP A 50 -4.47 -19.27 4.71
C ASP A 50 -5.90 -19.73 4.41
N VAL A 51 -6.30 -19.66 3.14
CA VAL A 51 -7.68 -19.98 2.74
C VAL A 51 -7.99 -21.45 2.95
N GLU A 52 -7.04 -22.33 2.68
CA GLU A 52 -7.23 -23.78 2.81
C GLU A 52 -7.07 -24.26 4.25
N ASN A 53 -6.20 -23.59 5.01
CA ASN A 53 -5.96 -23.92 6.42
C ASN A 53 -5.91 -22.62 7.25
N PRO A 54 -7.07 -22.12 7.71
CA PRO A 54 -7.16 -20.82 8.39
C PRO A 54 -6.40 -20.70 9.70
N GLU A 55 -5.89 -21.81 10.26
CA GLU A 55 -5.03 -21.75 11.44
C GLU A 55 -3.62 -21.25 11.12
N ILE A 56 -3.21 -21.35 9.86
CA ILE A 56 -1.91 -20.87 9.42
C ILE A 56 -1.99 -19.37 9.12
N LYS A 57 -1.14 -18.60 9.77
CA LYS A 57 -0.97 -17.18 9.46
C LYS A 57 -0.01 -17.03 8.28
N ARG A 58 -0.43 -16.26 7.29
CA ARG A 58 0.42 -15.87 6.17
C ARG A 58 0.82 -14.42 6.36
N THR A 59 2.06 -14.11 6.01
CA THR A 59 2.61 -12.77 6.19
C THR A 59 2.99 -12.18 4.84
N LEU A 60 2.58 -10.95 4.59
CA LEU A 60 3.04 -10.15 3.47
C LEU A 60 3.95 -9.06 4.02
N ALA A 61 5.20 -9.03 3.59
CA ALA A 61 6.12 -7.97 3.96
C ALA A 61 5.88 -6.75 3.08
N TRP A 62 5.80 -5.58 3.71
CA TRP A 62 5.76 -4.30 3.02
C TRP A 62 6.99 -3.51 3.46
N ALA A 63 7.83 -3.12 2.52
CA ALA A 63 9.10 -2.50 2.87
C ALA A 63 9.45 -1.34 1.95
N ILE A 64 10.11 -0.36 2.54
CA ILE A 64 10.71 0.76 1.82
C ILE A 64 12.22 0.53 1.84
N MET A 65 12.84 0.51 0.68
CA MET A 65 14.23 0.16 0.49
C MET A 65 14.98 1.28 -0.23
N PRO A 66 16.21 1.57 0.20
CA PRO A 66 16.99 2.60 -0.47
C PRO A 66 17.49 2.13 -1.83
N THR A 67 17.58 3.07 -2.76
CA THR A 67 18.27 2.85 -4.02
C THR A 67 19.04 4.10 -4.40
N GLU A 68 20.20 3.91 -5.03
CA GLU A 68 20.98 5.01 -5.59
C GLU A 68 20.64 5.28 -7.05
N GLN A 69 19.85 4.37 -7.67
CA GLN A 69 19.43 4.58 -9.05
C GLN A 69 18.45 5.74 -9.13
N ASP A 70 18.55 6.50 -10.23
CA ASP A 70 17.58 7.57 -10.48
C ASP A 70 16.23 6.92 -10.88
N ILE A 71 15.23 7.12 -10.03
CA ILE A 71 13.88 6.59 -10.25
C ILE A 71 12.91 7.66 -10.74
N THR A 72 13.34 8.91 -10.86
CA THR A 72 12.43 10.03 -11.14
C THR A 72 11.94 10.08 -12.58
N ASP A 73 12.75 9.63 -13.52
CA ASP A 73 12.45 9.71 -14.94
C ASP A 73 11.76 8.48 -15.52
N LYS A 74 11.53 7.45 -14.70
CA LYS A 74 10.96 6.20 -15.19
C LYS A 74 9.46 6.15 -14.92
N PRO A 75 8.63 5.84 -15.94
CA PRO A 75 7.20 5.70 -15.74
C PRO A 75 6.90 4.52 -14.80
N ARG A 76 5.88 4.69 -13.96
CA ARG A 76 5.37 3.61 -13.11
C ARG A 76 4.27 2.90 -13.87
N THR A 77 4.45 1.60 -14.11
CA THR A 77 3.50 0.80 -14.86
C THR A 77 2.59 -0.05 -13.99
N GLY A 78 2.94 -0.21 -12.72
CA GLY A 78 2.12 -0.93 -11.77
C GLY A 78 1.57 0.01 -10.70
N ARG A 79 0.60 -0.48 -9.96
CA ARG A 79 0.09 0.20 -8.78
C ARG A 79 -0.28 -0.82 -7.72
N ILE A 80 -0.24 -0.38 -6.45
CA ILE A 80 -0.62 -1.20 -5.33
C ILE A 80 -2.03 -0.79 -4.92
N ASN A 81 -2.88 -1.78 -4.72
CA ASN A 81 -4.21 -1.58 -4.16
C ASN A 81 -4.14 -1.84 -2.65
N TYR A 82 -4.54 -0.84 -1.88
CA TYR A 82 -4.63 -0.94 -0.42
C TYR A 82 -6.10 -0.97 -0.02
N CYS A 83 -6.46 -1.92 0.84
CA CYS A 83 -7.81 -1.99 1.38
C CYS A 83 -7.97 -0.96 2.50
N VAL A 84 -9.07 -0.23 2.50
CA VAL A 84 -9.41 0.73 3.55
C VAL A 84 -10.73 0.34 4.20
N LYS A 85 -10.87 0.64 5.48
CA LYS A 85 -12.11 0.35 6.21
C LYS A 85 -13.24 1.30 5.83
N SER A 86 -12.89 2.58 5.65
CA SER A 86 -13.84 3.62 5.28
C SER A 86 -13.20 4.56 4.26
N MET A 87 -13.74 4.57 3.06
CA MET A 87 -13.25 5.48 2.02
C MET A 87 -13.50 6.94 2.43
N ALA A 88 -14.65 7.23 3.01
CA ALA A 88 -14.98 8.60 3.43
C ALA A 88 -13.99 9.13 4.46
N GLU A 89 -13.68 8.34 5.48
CA GLU A 89 -12.71 8.74 6.49
C GLU A 89 -11.30 8.85 5.92
N THR A 90 -10.92 7.95 5.04
CA THR A 90 -9.60 7.96 4.41
C THR A 90 -9.42 9.17 3.54
N LEU A 91 -10.39 9.50 2.69
CA LEU A 91 -10.31 10.67 1.83
C LEU A 91 -10.29 11.98 2.63
N SER A 92 -11.08 12.05 3.72
CA SER A 92 -11.07 13.19 4.61
C SER A 92 -9.71 13.40 5.26
N HIS A 93 -9.10 12.30 5.72
CA HIS A 93 -7.76 12.33 6.31
C HIS A 93 -6.70 12.79 5.30
N LEU A 94 -6.71 12.22 4.11
CA LEU A 94 -5.78 12.59 3.04
C LEU A 94 -5.92 14.08 2.68
N GLN A 95 -7.14 14.56 2.60
CA GLN A 95 -7.41 15.96 2.32
C GLN A 95 -6.85 16.87 3.42
N SER A 96 -6.97 16.45 4.68
CA SER A 96 -6.40 17.19 5.82
C SER A 96 -4.87 17.25 5.78
N LYS A 97 -4.24 16.30 5.11
CA LYS A 97 -2.79 16.25 4.92
C LYS A 97 -2.33 16.91 3.63
N GLY A 98 -3.25 17.51 2.89
CA GLY A 98 -2.92 18.21 1.64
C GLY A 98 -2.62 17.27 0.47
N VAL A 99 -3.05 16.02 0.54
CA VAL A 99 -2.81 15.05 -0.52
C VAL A 99 -3.88 15.18 -1.60
N ALA A 100 -3.44 15.32 -2.84
CA ALA A 100 -4.35 15.37 -3.98
C ALA A 100 -4.87 13.97 -4.31
N ILE A 101 -6.18 13.87 -4.52
CA ILE A 101 -6.82 12.64 -4.98
C ILE A 101 -7.05 12.80 -6.47
N ASP A 102 -6.48 11.90 -7.28
CA ASP A 102 -6.56 11.98 -8.72
C ASP A 102 -7.98 11.68 -9.22
N LYS A 103 -8.63 10.70 -8.60
CA LYS A 103 -9.96 10.26 -8.97
C LYS A 103 -10.56 9.44 -7.84
N SER A 104 -11.89 9.47 -7.69
CA SER A 104 -12.62 8.54 -6.83
C SER A 104 -13.91 8.11 -7.51
N GLU A 105 -14.25 6.83 -7.39
CA GLU A 105 -15.41 6.23 -8.06
C GLU A 105 -16.04 5.18 -7.15
N GLU A 106 -17.33 4.99 -7.32
CA GLU A 106 -18.04 3.87 -6.72
C GLU A 106 -18.61 3.03 -7.85
N TYR A 107 -18.32 1.72 -7.81
CA TYR A 107 -18.83 0.76 -8.78
C TYR A 107 -19.75 -0.20 -8.09
N GLU A 108 -20.99 -0.29 -8.55
CA GLU A 108 -21.97 -1.18 -7.99
C GLU A 108 -21.47 -2.62 -8.01
N GLY A 109 -21.51 -3.28 -6.86
CA GLY A 109 -21.05 -4.66 -6.68
C GLY A 109 -19.56 -4.82 -6.47
N PHE A 110 -18.75 -3.78 -6.71
CA PHE A 110 -17.30 -3.86 -6.58
C PHE A 110 -16.73 -3.00 -5.45
N GLY A 111 -17.46 -1.98 -4.99
CA GLY A 111 -17.06 -1.14 -3.90
C GLY A 111 -16.63 0.26 -4.30
N LYS A 112 -15.91 0.91 -3.40
CA LYS A 112 -15.44 2.28 -3.57
C LYS A 112 -13.95 2.28 -3.83
N PHE A 113 -13.53 3.12 -4.77
CA PHE A 113 -12.14 3.22 -5.21
C PHE A 113 -11.68 4.68 -5.20
N ALA A 114 -10.41 4.88 -4.91
CA ALA A 114 -9.76 6.17 -5.08
C ALA A 114 -8.34 5.95 -5.60
N TRP A 115 -7.84 6.91 -6.36
CA TRP A 115 -6.51 6.82 -6.95
C TRP A 115 -5.72 8.06 -6.59
N LEU A 116 -4.48 7.86 -6.22
CA LEU A 116 -3.55 8.92 -5.86
C LEU A 116 -2.12 8.47 -6.16
N THR A 117 -1.19 9.36 -5.92
CA THR A 117 0.22 9.13 -6.20
C THR A 117 1.03 9.49 -4.97
N ASP A 118 2.02 8.68 -4.62
CA ASP A 118 2.91 8.99 -3.51
C ASP A 118 4.00 10.00 -3.94
N PRO A 119 4.82 10.49 -3.00
CA PRO A 119 5.84 11.49 -3.33
C PRO A 119 6.87 11.07 -4.37
N ASP A 120 7.07 9.78 -4.55
CA ASP A 120 8.03 9.24 -5.52
C ASP A 120 7.38 8.88 -6.85
N GLY A 121 6.09 9.17 -7.02
CA GLY A 121 5.37 8.86 -8.26
C GLY A 121 4.79 7.47 -8.32
N ASN A 122 4.81 6.70 -7.23
CA ASN A 122 4.18 5.39 -7.22
C ASN A 122 2.66 5.55 -7.22
N LYS A 123 2.01 4.81 -8.11
CA LYS A 123 0.55 4.84 -8.21
C LYS A 123 -0.08 4.01 -7.12
N ILE A 124 -1.11 4.55 -6.50
CA ILE A 124 -1.83 3.94 -5.40
C ILE A 124 -3.31 3.84 -5.76
N GLU A 125 -3.91 2.70 -5.46
CA GLU A 125 -5.34 2.50 -5.53
C GLU A 125 -5.84 2.16 -4.14
N LEU A 126 -6.84 2.86 -3.65
CA LEU A 126 -7.49 2.56 -2.39
C LEU A 126 -8.81 1.88 -2.68
N TRP A 127 -9.17 0.90 -1.88
CA TRP A 127 -10.37 0.10 -2.09
C TRP A 127 -11.10 -0.16 -0.78
N GLU A 128 -12.36 0.26 -0.73
CA GLU A 128 -13.28 -0.17 0.31
C GLU A 128 -14.17 -1.25 -0.30
N GLU A 129 -14.05 -2.47 0.22
CA GLU A 129 -14.84 -3.59 -0.27
C GLU A 129 -16.33 -3.35 -0.10
N PRO A 130 -17.16 -3.86 -1.01
CA PRO A 130 -18.60 -3.73 -0.83
C PRO A 130 -19.04 -4.50 0.41
N ARG A 131 -20.02 -3.94 1.13
CA ARG A 131 -20.58 -4.64 2.28
C ARG A 131 -21.41 -5.82 1.79
N GLU A 132 -21.21 -6.97 2.45
CA GLU A 132 -22.07 -8.10 2.19
C GLU A 132 -23.49 -7.78 2.63
N SER A 133 -24.44 -7.95 1.72
CA SER A 133 -25.85 -7.90 2.10
C SER A 133 -26.21 -9.21 2.79
N LYS A 134 -26.65 -9.11 3.99
CA LYS A 134 -27.14 -10.27 4.74
C LYS A 134 -28.63 -10.44 4.55
#